data_d73989bee1ee8c6279d02c2183989118
#
_entry.id   d73989bee1ee8c6279d02c2183989118
#
_cell.length_a   1.000
_cell.length_b   1.000
_cell.length_c   1.000
_cell.angle_alpha   90.00
_cell.angle_beta   90.00
_cell.angle_gamma   90.00
#
_symmetry.space_group_name_H-M   'P 1'
#
loop_
_entity.id
_entity.type
_entity.pdbx_description
1 polymer ?
#
loop_
_entity_poly.entity_id
_entity_poly.type
_entity_poly.pdbx_seq_one_letter_code
_entity_poly.pdbx_strand_id
1 'polypeptide(L)'
;MIFECRMKKILFFLFTCALTIESVQAQEAADSIKIYYRRGYRNVDPSFRDNRSQLEYFLNSIGATLKNDRVEKIVIRSYASPDGAVQANEQLAARRAEELKAYLVREGNVPPHLIEHHAEGVAWNMLREQVVASDMAGRNEVLDILDHTPLWIYDDKG
;
A
#
# COMPACT_ATOMS: atom_id res chain seq x y z
N MET A 1 1.04 -4.57 2.85
CA MET A 1 0.28 -3.86 1.82
C MET A 1 0.32 -2.37 2.13
N ILE A 2 0.74 -1.55 1.17
CA ILE A 2 0.81 -0.09 1.30
C ILE A 2 -0.37 0.49 0.55
N PHE A 3 -0.98 1.50 1.13
CA PHE A 3 -2.16 2.15 0.63
C PHE A 3 -1.92 3.67 0.59
N GLU A 4 -2.14 4.31 -0.56
CA GLU A 4 -1.96 5.75 -0.74
C GLU A 4 -3.28 6.40 -1.16
N CYS A 5 -3.64 7.49 -0.49
CA CYS A 5 -4.76 8.35 -0.87
C CYS A 5 -4.23 9.72 -1.34
N ARG A 6 -4.57 10.11 -2.56
CA ARG A 6 -4.20 11.40 -3.12
C ARG A 6 -5.37 12.38 -3.09
N MET A 7 -5.18 13.50 -2.38
CA MET A 7 -6.19 14.54 -2.22
C MET A 7 -5.80 15.80 -3.00
N LYS A 8 -6.74 16.39 -3.74
CA LYS A 8 -6.56 17.74 -4.31
C LYS A 8 -7.05 18.81 -3.33
N LYS A 9 -6.17 19.71 -2.93
CA LYS A 9 -6.55 20.96 -2.28
C LYS A 9 -6.57 22.07 -3.31
N ILE A 10 -7.76 22.60 -3.62
CA ILE A 10 -7.91 23.81 -4.42
C ILE A 10 -7.74 24.99 -3.47
N LEU A 11 -6.63 25.72 -3.61
CA LEU A 11 -6.37 26.94 -2.89
C LEU A 11 -6.86 28.12 -3.73
N PHE A 12 -7.93 28.77 -3.27
CA PHE A 12 -8.41 30.02 -3.86
C PHE A 12 -7.59 31.17 -3.27
N PHE A 13 -6.72 31.77 -4.06
CA PHE A 13 -5.94 32.92 -3.65
C PHE A 13 -6.46 34.18 -4.33
N LEU A 14 -6.99 35.12 -3.55
CA LEU A 14 -7.23 36.50 -3.96
C LEU A 14 -5.90 37.27 -3.96
N PHE A 15 -5.67 37.92 -5.07
CA PHE A 15 -4.50 38.66 -5.51
C PHE A 15 -4.28 39.93 -4.66
N THR A 16 -3.12 40.07 -4.02
CA THR A 16 -2.41 41.37 -3.92
C THR A 16 -0.91 41.15 -3.91
N CYS A 17 -0.26 41.94 -4.74
CA CYS A 17 1.11 42.00 -5.20
C CYS A 17 2.17 42.05 -4.08
N ALA A 18 3.19 41.19 -4.15
CA ALA A 18 4.63 41.56 -4.06
C ALA A 18 5.49 40.29 -4.15
N LEU A 19 6.47 40.34 -5.01
CA LEU A 19 7.47 39.36 -5.39
C LEU A 19 8.19 38.67 -4.22
N THR A 20 7.95 37.40 -4.02
CA THR A 20 8.95 36.38 -3.71
C THR A 20 8.35 35.04 -4.12
N ILE A 21 8.85 34.46 -5.21
CA ILE A 21 8.50 33.10 -5.62
C ILE A 21 9.29 32.15 -4.71
N GLU A 22 8.77 31.89 -3.52
CA GLU A 22 9.09 30.65 -2.83
C GLU A 22 8.15 29.59 -3.41
N SER A 23 8.70 28.71 -4.21
CA SER A 23 8.02 27.48 -4.63
C SER A 23 7.76 26.63 -3.39
N VAL A 24 6.65 26.87 -2.71
CA VAL A 24 6.08 25.92 -1.77
C VAL A 24 5.65 24.74 -2.62
N GLN A 25 6.53 23.78 -2.78
CA GLN A 25 6.14 22.42 -3.11
C GLN A 25 5.29 21.96 -1.91
N ALA A 26 4.00 22.18 -2.03
CA ALA A 26 3.04 21.48 -1.18
C ALA A 26 3.18 20.00 -1.54
N GLN A 27 4.05 19.30 -0.83
CA GLN A 27 4.12 17.86 -0.84
C GLN A 27 2.76 17.41 -0.31
N GLU A 28 1.87 17.03 -1.23
CA GLU A 28 0.61 16.39 -0.89
C GLU A 28 0.97 15.17 -0.05
N ALA A 29 0.82 15.27 1.26
CA ALA A 29 0.98 14.14 2.16
C ALA A 29 -0.15 13.17 1.80
N ALA A 30 0.16 12.17 0.99
CA ALA A 30 -0.74 11.07 0.77
C ALA A 30 -0.83 10.30 2.08
N ASP A 31 -2.02 10.31 2.70
CA ASP A 31 -2.29 9.47 3.86
C ASP A 31 -2.19 8.00 3.43
N SER A 32 -1.18 7.30 3.90
CA SER A 32 -0.97 5.89 3.58
C SER A 32 -1.10 5.03 4.83
N ILE A 33 -1.76 3.88 4.69
CA ILE A 33 -1.88 2.87 5.74
C ILE A 33 -1.37 1.52 5.26
N LYS A 34 -1.00 0.65 6.23
CA LYS A 34 -0.59 -0.73 5.95
C LYS A 34 -1.61 -1.70 6.54
N ILE A 35 -2.14 -2.59 5.71
CA ILE A 35 -3.04 -3.66 6.14
C ILE A 35 -2.32 -5.00 6.06
N TYR A 36 -2.34 -5.73 7.16
CA TYR A 36 -1.70 -7.03 7.30
C TYR A 36 -2.69 -8.17 7.11
N TYR A 37 -2.22 -9.26 6.51
CA TYR A 37 -3.01 -10.47 6.30
C TYR A 37 -2.39 -11.65 7.03
N ARG A 38 -3.22 -12.55 7.52
CA ARG A 38 -2.76 -13.85 7.99
C ARG A 38 -2.19 -14.63 6.82
N ARG A 39 -1.21 -15.48 7.08
CA ARG A 39 -0.56 -16.31 6.07
C ARG A 39 -1.61 -17.13 5.30
N GLY A 40 -1.60 -17.04 3.96
CA GLY A 40 -2.56 -17.74 3.10
C GLY A 40 -3.98 -17.19 3.06
N TYR A 41 -4.32 -16.20 3.91
CA TYR A 41 -5.67 -15.61 3.92
C TYR A 41 -5.73 -14.35 3.07
N ARG A 42 -6.89 -14.13 2.44
CA ARG A 42 -7.19 -12.95 1.62
C ARG A 42 -8.09 -11.94 2.33
N ASN A 43 -8.87 -12.40 3.30
CA ASN A 43 -9.89 -11.57 3.95
C ASN A 43 -9.25 -10.49 4.81
N VAL A 44 -9.81 -9.28 4.74
CA VAL A 44 -9.47 -8.20 5.67
C VAL A 44 -9.94 -8.60 7.06
N ASP A 45 -9.00 -8.76 7.99
CA ASP A 45 -9.28 -9.10 9.39
C ASP A 45 -8.90 -7.90 10.27
N PRO A 46 -9.89 -7.10 10.73
CA PRO A 46 -9.62 -5.96 11.61
C PRO A 46 -9.00 -6.34 12.95
N SER A 47 -9.15 -7.60 13.38
CA SER A 47 -8.58 -8.08 14.64
C SER A 47 -7.11 -8.50 14.53
N PHE A 48 -6.56 -8.55 13.32
CA PHE A 48 -5.18 -8.97 13.09
C PHE A 48 -4.22 -7.80 13.15
N ARG A 49 -3.25 -7.85 14.08
CA ARG A 49 -2.27 -6.79 14.34
C ARG A 49 -2.97 -5.45 14.60
N ASP A 50 -2.50 -4.40 13.96
CA ASP A 50 -2.99 -3.01 14.04
C ASP A 50 -4.01 -2.66 12.95
N ASN A 51 -4.52 -3.64 12.20
CA ASN A 51 -5.45 -3.39 11.10
C ASN A 51 -6.66 -2.54 11.49
N ARG A 52 -7.23 -2.77 12.69
CA ARG A 52 -8.39 -1.98 13.16
C ARG A 52 -8.06 -0.50 13.21
N SER A 53 -7.00 -0.14 13.92
CA SER A 53 -6.60 1.26 14.08
C SER A 53 -6.23 1.92 12.74
N GLN A 54 -5.57 1.17 11.85
CA GLN A 54 -5.22 1.64 10.51
C GLN A 54 -6.47 1.89 9.66
N LEU A 55 -7.44 0.97 9.67
CA LEU A 55 -8.68 1.11 8.91
C LEU A 55 -9.55 2.25 9.47
N GLU A 56 -9.71 2.34 10.79
CA GLU A 56 -10.47 3.42 11.44
C GLU A 56 -9.83 4.79 11.15
N TYR A 57 -8.51 4.91 11.30
CA TYR A 57 -7.79 6.12 10.95
C TYR A 57 -8.05 6.52 9.49
N PHE A 58 -7.85 5.60 8.56
CA PHE A 58 -8.04 5.85 7.15
C PHE A 58 -9.47 6.26 6.80
N LEU A 59 -10.47 5.50 7.27
CA LEU A 59 -11.88 5.79 6.98
C LEU A 59 -12.32 7.13 7.58
N ASN A 60 -11.81 7.48 8.75
CA ASN A 60 -12.09 8.78 9.36
C ASN A 60 -11.41 9.93 8.58
N SER A 61 -10.15 9.75 8.15
CA SER A 61 -9.41 10.78 7.41
C SER A 61 -10.04 11.06 6.05
N ILE A 62 -10.46 10.02 5.32
CA ILE A 62 -11.09 10.19 4.01
C ILE A 62 -12.56 10.59 4.08
N GLY A 63 -13.27 10.26 5.18
CA GLY A 63 -14.72 10.46 5.29
C GLY A 63 -15.15 11.92 5.14
N ALA A 64 -14.41 12.85 5.72
CA ALA A 64 -14.63 14.28 5.57
C ALA A 64 -14.29 14.77 4.14
N THR A 65 -13.30 14.18 3.53
CA THR A 65 -12.80 14.54 2.20
C THR A 65 -13.71 14.00 1.09
N LEU A 66 -14.26 12.80 1.28
CA LEU A 66 -15.26 12.21 0.39
C LEU A 66 -16.52 13.06 0.30
N LYS A 67 -17.01 13.59 1.44
CA LYS A 67 -18.20 14.46 1.48
C LYS A 67 -18.04 15.77 0.70
N ASN A 68 -16.82 16.18 0.45
CA ASN A 68 -16.49 17.43 -0.24
C ASN A 68 -15.93 17.19 -1.66
N ASP A 69 -16.07 15.99 -2.20
CA ASP A 69 -15.56 15.57 -3.52
C ASP A 69 -14.06 15.89 -3.75
N ARG A 70 -13.26 15.85 -2.66
CA ARG A 70 -11.83 16.19 -2.70
C ARG A 70 -10.90 14.97 -2.76
N VAL A 71 -11.44 13.76 -2.74
CA VAL A 71 -10.67 12.53 -2.97
C VAL A 71 -10.54 12.34 -4.48
N GLU A 72 -9.33 12.43 -4.98
CA GLU A 72 -9.07 12.19 -6.40
C GLU A 72 -9.02 10.68 -6.70
N LYS A 73 -8.26 9.96 -5.91
CA LYS A 73 -8.03 8.54 -6.12
C LYS A 73 -7.51 7.86 -4.86
N ILE A 74 -7.90 6.62 -4.67
CA ILE A 74 -7.40 5.71 -3.66
C ILE A 74 -6.69 4.55 -4.38
N VAL A 75 -5.40 4.35 -4.11
CA VAL A 75 -4.62 3.29 -4.77
C VAL A 75 -4.31 2.19 -3.77
N ILE A 76 -4.74 0.97 -4.08
CA ILE A 76 -4.42 -0.25 -3.33
C ILE A 76 -3.26 -0.95 -4.02
N ARG A 77 -2.14 -1.15 -3.31
CA ARG A 77 -1.04 -1.99 -3.75
C ARG A 77 -0.98 -3.23 -2.87
N SER A 78 -1.17 -4.39 -3.43
CA SER A 78 -1.23 -5.64 -2.70
C SER A 78 -0.06 -6.56 -3.04
N TYR A 79 0.48 -7.16 -1.99
CA TYR A 79 1.64 -8.04 -2.08
C TYR A 79 1.37 -9.37 -1.38
N ALA A 80 2.06 -10.42 -1.81
CA ALA A 80 2.19 -11.66 -1.07
C ALA A 80 3.60 -11.80 -0.49
N SER A 81 3.76 -12.66 0.52
CA SER A 81 5.07 -12.98 1.05
C SER A 81 5.88 -13.82 0.06
N PRO A 82 7.23 -13.78 0.15
CA PRO A 82 8.11 -14.55 -0.75
C PRO A 82 8.01 -16.07 -0.63
N ASP A 83 7.36 -16.59 0.41
CA ASP A 83 7.23 -18.02 0.64
C ASP A 83 6.13 -18.65 -0.22
N GLY A 84 6.44 -19.77 -0.86
CA GLY A 84 5.50 -20.53 -1.68
C GLY A 84 5.62 -20.29 -3.19
N ALA A 85 4.72 -20.91 -3.96
CA ALA A 85 4.74 -20.82 -5.41
C ALA A 85 4.36 -19.40 -5.89
N VAL A 86 5.09 -18.87 -6.87
CA VAL A 86 4.92 -17.53 -7.42
C VAL A 86 3.51 -17.29 -7.89
N GLN A 87 3.00 -18.16 -8.75
CA GLN A 87 1.67 -18.04 -9.32
C GLN A 87 0.57 -18.01 -8.24
N ALA A 88 0.72 -18.81 -7.17
CA ALA A 88 -0.21 -18.81 -6.04
C ALA A 88 -0.13 -17.47 -5.28
N ASN A 89 1.07 -16.92 -5.12
CA ASN A 89 1.29 -15.64 -4.44
C ASN A 89 0.77 -14.46 -5.26
N GLU A 90 0.94 -14.47 -6.58
CA GLU A 90 0.34 -13.46 -7.48
C GLU A 90 -1.20 -13.46 -7.38
N GLN A 91 -1.81 -14.65 -7.45
CA GLN A 91 -3.26 -14.79 -7.27
C GLN A 91 -3.71 -14.36 -5.87
N LEU A 92 -2.93 -14.65 -4.82
CA LEU A 92 -3.24 -14.23 -3.46
C LEU A 92 -3.17 -12.71 -3.33
N ALA A 93 -2.16 -12.07 -3.92
CA ALA A 93 -2.05 -10.62 -3.97
C ALA A 93 -3.26 -9.98 -4.68
N ALA A 94 -3.66 -10.50 -5.84
CA ALA A 94 -4.82 -10.01 -6.57
C ALA A 94 -6.11 -10.10 -5.73
N ARG A 95 -6.37 -11.27 -5.13
CA ARG A 95 -7.54 -11.47 -4.28
C ARG A 95 -7.56 -10.58 -3.04
N ARG A 96 -6.39 -10.28 -2.45
CA ARG A 96 -6.28 -9.34 -1.32
C ARG A 96 -6.63 -7.91 -1.72
N ALA A 97 -6.19 -7.49 -2.91
CA ALA A 97 -6.53 -6.17 -3.43
C ALA A 97 -8.04 -6.02 -3.64
N GLU A 98 -8.68 -7.02 -4.25
CA GLU A 98 -10.13 -7.06 -4.44
C GLU A 98 -10.90 -7.04 -3.12
N GLU A 99 -10.50 -7.86 -2.15
CA GLU A 99 -11.17 -7.93 -0.83
C GLU A 99 -11.04 -6.60 -0.07
N LEU A 100 -9.88 -5.93 -0.12
CA LEU A 100 -9.75 -4.62 0.50
C LEU A 100 -10.60 -3.57 -0.21
N LYS A 101 -10.66 -3.58 -1.55
CA LYS A 101 -11.57 -2.73 -2.30
C LYS A 101 -13.02 -2.94 -1.87
N ALA A 102 -13.46 -4.20 -1.82
CA ALA A 102 -14.81 -4.55 -1.36
C ALA A 102 -15.07 -4.10 0.08
N TYR A 103 -14.09 -4.21 0.96
CA TYR A 103 -14.16 -3.74 2.35
C TYR A 103 -14.38 -2.23 2.41
N LEU A 104 -13.58 -1.45 1.68
CA LEU A 104 -13.67 0.02 1.67
C LEU A 104 -15.00 0.51 1.09
N VAL A 105 -15.52 -0.16 0.06
CA VAL A 105 -16.84 0.15 -0.50
C VAL A 105 -17.94 -0.12 0.53
N ARG A 106 -17.90 -1.28 1.18
CA ARG A 106 -18.95 -1.72 2.10
C ARG A 106 -18.93 -0.98 3.43
N GLU A 107 -17.75 -0.88 4.06
CA GLU A 107 -17.61 -0.32 5.42
C GLU A 107 -17.34 1.18 5.40
N GLY A 108 -16.67 1.69 4.35
CA GLY A 108 -16.28 3.09 4.21
C GLY A 108 -17.20 3.92 3.31
N ASN A 109 -18.18 3.29 2.67
CA ASN A 109 -19.02 3.91 1.63
C ASN A 109 -18.17 4.63 0.54
N VAL A 110 -16.98 4.12 0.26
CA VAL A 110 -16.09 4.68 -0.75
C VAL A 110 -16.64 4.36 -2.13
N PRO A 111 -16.82 5.36 -3.02
CA PRO A 111 -17.28 5.11 -4.38
C PRO A 111 -16.30 4.20 -5.13
N PRO A 112 -16.77 3.10 -5.76
CA PRO A 112 -15.88 2.12 -6.39
C PRO A 112 -14.98 2.69 -7.49
N HIS A 113 -15.42 3.76 -8.17
CA HIS A 113 -14.66 4.43 -9.24
C HIS A 113 -13.45 5.21 -8.74
N LEU A 114 -13.40 5.56 -7.45
CA LEU A 114 -12.26 6.20 -6.83
C LEU A 114 -11.16 5.20 -6.44
N ILE A 115 -11.46 3.89 -6.45
CA ILE A 115 -10.52 2.87 -6.00
C ILE A 115 -9.87 2.18 -7.19
N GLU A 116 -8.58 2.44 -7.35
CA GLU A 116 -7.69 1.69 -8.23
C GLU A 116 -6.93 0.64 -7.40
N HIS A 117 -6.72 -0.56 -7.94
CA HIS A 117 -6.02 -1.61 -7.21
C HIS A 117 -5.04 -2.36 -8.12
N HIS A 118 -3.88 -2.69 -7.55
CA HIS A 118 -2.79 -3.37 -8.23
C HIS A 118 -2.30 -4.54 -7.39
N ALA A 119 -2.14 -5.69 -8.04
CA ALA A 119 -1.43 -6.83 -7.49
C ALA A 119 0.05 -6.71 -7.89
N GLU A 120 0.89 -6.39 -6.92
CA GLU A 120 2.34 -6.18 -7.14
C GLU A 120 3.14 -7.49 -6.99
N GLY A 121 2.43 -8.63 -6.85
CA GLY A 121 3.05 -9.94 -6.73
C GLY A 121 3.76 -10.17 -5.41
N VAL A 122 5.01 -10.59 -5.47
CA VAL A 122 5.81 -10.94 -4.29
C VAL A 122 6.57 -9.72 -3.75
N ALA A 123 6.54 -9.54 -2.45
CA ALA A 123 7.08 -8.38 -1.74
C ALA A 123 8.60 -8.41 -1.53
N TRP A 124 9.39 -8.70 -2.57
CA TRP A 124 10.85 -8.81 -2.46
C TRP A 124 11.52 -7.51 -2.00
N ASN A 125 11.12 -6.37 -2.56
CA ASN A 125 11.67 -5.07 -2.18
C ASN A 125 11.37 -4.75 -0.71
N MET A 126 10.14 -5.04 -0.25
CA MET A 126 9.76 -4.83 1.15
C MET A 126 10.54 -5.75 2.10
N LEU A 127 10.81 -7.00 1.70
CA LEU A 127 11.67 -7.90 2.46
C LEU A 127 13.08 -7.33 2.57
N ARG A 128 13.65 -6.89 1.44
CA ARG A 128 14.97 -6.28 1.40
C ARG A 128 15.06 -5.06 2.33
N GLU A 129 14.09 -4.15 2.28
CA GLU A 129 14.02 -2.98 3.17
C GLU A 129 13.97 -3.38 4.65
N GLN A 130 13.20 -4.42 5.00
CA GLN A 130 13.14 -4.93 6.36
C GLN A 130 14.47 -5.53 6.81
N VAL A 131 15.18 -6.25 5.94
CA VAL A 131 16.51 -6.79 6.23
C VAL A 131 17.52 -5.65 6.42
N VAL A 132 17.50 -4.62 5.58
CA VAL A 132 18.35 -3.43 5.74
C VAL A 132 18.13 -2.74 7.08
N ALA A 133 16.87 -2.62 7.50
CA ALA A 133 16.48 -1.95 8.75
C ALA A 133 16.66 -2.83 10.00
N SER A 134 17.00 -4.11 9.85
CA SER A 134 17.17 -5.05 10.96
C SER A 134 18.60 -5.08 11.50
N ASP A 135 18.73 -5.56 12.70
CA ASP A 135 20.01 -5.88 13.37
C ASP A 135 20.30 -7.38 13.38
N MET A 136 19.64 -8.15 12.48
CA MET A 136 19.77 -9.60 12.42
C MET A 136 21.23 -10.04 12.14
N ALA A 137 21.64 -11.12 12.76
CA ALA A 137 22.90 -11.78 12.43
C ALA A 137 22.85 -12.27 10.96
N GLY A 138 23.95 -12.10 10.22
CA GLY A 138 24.01 -12.49 8.81
C GLY A 138 23.29 -11.55 7.85
N ARG A 139 22.91 -10.32 8.29
CA ARG A 139 22.23 -9.33 7.44
C ARG A 139 22.87 -9.13 6.07
N ASN A 140 24.21 -8.99 6.05
CA ASN A 140 24.93 -8.74 4.79
C ASN A 140 24.89 -9.94 3.85
N GLU A 141 24.94 -11.16 4.37
CA GLU A 141 24.77 -12.39 3.57
C GLU A 141 23.38 -12.48 2.96
N VAL A 142 22.34 -12.16 3.76
CA VAL A 142 20.96 -12.16 3.27
C VAL A 142 20.76 -11.10 2.19
N LEU A 143 21.33 -9.91 2.35
CA LEU A 143 21.29 -8.85 1.33
C LEU A 143 22.03 -9.27 0.06
N ASP A 144 23.18 -9.88 0.18
CA ASP A 144 23.92 -10.39 -0.98
C ASP A 144 23.14 -11.44 -1.75
N ILE A 145 22.48 -12.36 -1.05
CA ILE A 145 21.58 -13.34 -1.67
C ILE A 145 20.40 -12.65 -2.38
N LEU A 146 19.75 -11.67 -1.74
CA LEU A 146 18.61 -10.97 -2.33
C LEU A 146 19.00 -10.14 -3.56
N ASP A 147 20.22 -9.60 -3.60
CA ASP A 147 20.69 -8.71 -4.65
C ASP A 147 21.34 -9.45 -5.84
N HIS A 148 21.94 -10.62 -5.60
CA HIS A 148 22.79 -11.29 -6.60
C HIS A 148 22.39 -12.73 -6.92
N THR A 149 21.52 -13.36 -6.11
CA THR A 149 21.09 -14.73 -6.37
C THR A 149 19.78 -14.73 -7.17
N PRO A 150 19.68 -15.52 -8.28
CA PRO A 150 18.43 -15.69 -8.98
C PRO A 150 17.34 -16.16 -8.00
N LEU A 151 16.20 -15.48 -7.99
CA LEU A 151 15.08 -15.80 -7.12
C LEU A 151 14.40 -17.13 -7.44
N TRP A 152 14.78 -17.76 -8.54
CA TRP A 152 14.24 -19.01 -9.06
C TRP A 152 15.37 -19.99 -9.29
N ILE A 153 15.37 -21.05 -8.52
CA ILE A 153 16.18 -22.24 -8.83
C ILE A 153 15.20 -23.24 -9.46
N TYR A 154 15.30 -23.41 -10.76
CA TYR A 154 14.61 -24.48 -11.45
C TYR A 154 15.35 -25.79 -11.14
N ASP A 155 14.62 -26.82 -10.76
CA ASP A 155 15.16 -28.16 -10.77
C ASP A 155 15.29 -28.65 -12.23
N ASP A 156 15.95 -29.81 -12.44
CA ASP A 156 16.17 -30.37 -13.78
C ASP A 156 14.87 -30.72 -14.54
N LYS A 157 13.71 -30.38 -13.97
CA LYS A 157 12.40 -30.64 -14.57
C LYS A 157 11.64 -29.35 -14.94
N GLY A 158 12.24 -28.18 -14.77
CA GLY A 158 11.72 -26.84 -15.14
C GLY A 158 11.00 -26.11 -14.06
#